data_7140733e6446184ea9b5956993c78a1f
#
_entry.id   7140733e6446184ea9b5956993c78a1f
#
_cell.length_a   1.000
_cell.length_b   1.000
_cell.length_c   1.000
_cell.angle_alpha   90.00
_cell.angle_beta   90.00
_cell.angle_gamma   90.00
#
_symmetry.space_group_name_H-M   'P 1'
#
loop_
_entity.id
_entity.type
_entity.pdbx_description
1 polymer ?
#
loop_
_entity_poly.entity_id
_entity_poly.type
_entity_poly.pdbx_seq_one_letter_code
_entity_poly.pdbx_strand_id
1 'polypeptide(L)'
;MSTRLPLVAAQPGIWMAERLSTLPGAWSVAHYVELRGNLDPALLGRAIVTGLAQADTLSMRFCEDNGEAWQWVDEHRAFAEPDYCDLREARDPHDAALALMQADLGQNLRVDGGNPLVCHQLLRVADDCWYWYQRYHHLLVDGFSFPAITRQIAAIYRAWQRGEATPASPFTPFAEVVEEYQRYYGSEAWQRDKAFWMAQRNALPSPASLSAAPLAGRATSTDIWRLKLDLDAGLFSRLAAGAPQCQRADLALALTTLWLGRLCNRMDYAAGFIFMRRMGSAALTATGPVLNVLPLAIHIDGQETLAELALRLSAQLKKMRRHQRYDAEQIVRDSGKAAGDEPLFGPVLNVKVFDYVLDIDGIEAVTHTLATGPVNDLELALFPDESGGLS
;
A
#
# COMPACT_ATOMS: atom_id res chain seq x y z
N MET A 1 18.97 9.20 -24.26
CA MET A 1 19.20 9.35 -22.79
C MET A 1 17.84 9.53 -22.16
N SER A 2 17.42 8.63 -21.28
CA SER A 2 16.14 8.75 -20.56
C SER A 2 16.12 10.04 -19.74
N THR A 3 15.01 10.78 -19.77
CA THR A 3 14.87 12.05 -19.03
C THR A 3 14.87 11.74 -17.52
N ARG A 4 15.79 12.39 -16.77
CA ARG A 4 15.80 12.31 -15.30
C ARG A 4 14.64 13.12 -14.74
N LEU A 5 13.90 12.52 -13.80
CA LEU A 5 12.75 13.09 -13.12
C LEU A 5 13.04 13.18 -11.61
N PRO A 6 12.55 14.20 -10.90
CA PRO A 6 12.64 14.21 -9.44
C PRO A 6 11.73 13.14 -8.83
N LEU A 7 12.01 12.73 -7.60
CA LEU A 7 11.11 11.92 -6.81
C LEU A 7 9.92 12.77 -6.36
N VAL A 8 8.72 12.18 -6.34
CA VAL A 8 7.46 12.86 -5.97
C VAL A 8 6.61 12.03 -5.04
N ALA A 9 5.61 12.64 -4.46
CA ALA A 9 4.62 12.00 -3.58
C ALA A 9 5.28 11.29 -2.38
N ALA A 10 5.07 9.98 -2.22
CA ALA A 10 5.65 9.17 -1.15
C ALA A 10 7.12 8.80 -1.39
N GLN A 11 7.63 8.93 -2.63
CA GLN A 11 8.97 8.46 -2.99
C GLN A 11 10.10 9.14 -2.19
N PRO A 12 10.13 10.47 -1.96
CA PRO A 12 11.18 11.09 -1.17
C PRO A 12 11.31 10.54 0.25
N GLY A 13 10.17 10.32 0.91
CA GLY A 13 10.11 9.73 2.25
C GLY A 13 10.62 8.29 2.27
N ILE A 14 10.18 7.46 1.31
CA ILE A 14 10.63 6.06 1.17
C ILE A 14 12.14 6.01 0.87
N TRP A 15 12.62 6.83 -0.05
CA TRP A 15 14.04 6.93 -0.41
C TRP A 15 14.92 7.25 0.80
N MET A 16 14.54 8.28 1.56
CA MET A 16 15.29 8.71 2.74
C MET A 16 15.25 7.63 3.84
N ALA A 17 14.07 7.07 4.10
CA ALA A 17 13.92 6.06 5.14
C ALA A 17 14.65 4.75 4.80
N GLU A 18 14.70 4.34 3.53
CA GLU A 18 15.50 3.20 3.08
C GLU A 18 17.00 3.44 3.34
N ARG A 19 17.51 4.62 3.01
CA ARG A 19 18.94 4.95 3.22
C ARG A 19 19.32 4.99 4.69
N LEU A 20 18.39 5.33 5.57
CA LEU A 20 18.58 5.33 7.01
C LEU A 20 18.35 3.94 7.64
N SER A 21 17.68 3.03 6.93
CA SER A 21 17.36 1.71 7.42
C SER A 21 18.58 0.78 7.38
N THR A 22 18.75 0.00 8.44
CA THR A 22 19.72 -1.11 8.50
C THR A 22 19.07 -2.46 8.23
N LEU A 23 17.75 -2.49 8.00
CA LEU A 23 16.97 -3.71 7.86
C LEU A 23 16.87 -4.13 6.39
N PRO A 24 17.36 -5.31 6.01
CA PRO A 24 17.21 -5.83 4.66
C PRO A 24 15.72 -6.08 4.37
N GLY A 25 15.30 -5.79 3.14
CA GLY A 25 13.94 -6.10 2.66
C GLY A 25 12.79 -5.30 3.32
N ALA A 26 13.07 -4.34 4.23
CA ALA A 26 12.04 -3.58 4.96
C ALA A 26 11.05 -2.86 4.04
N TRP A 27 11.49 -2.45 2.85
CA TRP A 27 10.67 -1.74 1.86
C TRP A 27 10.12 -2.67 0.77
N SER A 28 9.93 -3.94 1.08
CA SER A 28 9.27 -4.91 0.20
C SER A 28 7.76 -4.88 0.37
N VAL A 29 7.07 -4.91 -0.77
CA VAL A 29 5.64 -5.24 -0.87
C VAL A 29 5.57 -6.60 -1.54
N ALA A 30 4.97 -7.58 -0.89
CA ALA A 30 4.90 -8.94 -1.41
C ALA A 30 3.59 -9.64 -1.08
N HIS A 31 3.16 -10.46 -2.01
CA HIS A 31 2.01 -11.34 -1.89
C HIS A 31 2.19 -12.56 -2.78
N TYR A 32 1.39 -13.57 -2.56
CA TYR A 32 1.23 -14.62 -3.56
C TYR A 32 -0.25 -14.81 -3.87
N VAL A 33 -0.52 -15.21 -5.10
CA VAL A 33 -1.85 -15.62 -5.54
C VAL A 33 -1.87 -17.14 -5.60
N GLU A 34 -2.71 -17.74 -4.80
CA GLU A 34 -3.03 -19.16 -4.89
C GLU A 34 -3.97 -19.35 -6.07
N LEU A 35 -3.54 -20.13 -7.06
CA LEU A 35 -4.27 -20.42 -8.28
C LEU A 35 -4.64 -21.91 -8.30
N ARG A 36 -5.94 -22.22 -8.27
CA ARG A 36 -6.47 -23.57 -8.33
C ARG A 36 -7.19 -23.80 -9.64
N GLY A 37 -6.74 -24.82 -10.39
CA GLY A 37 -7.31 -25.20 -11.67
C GLY A 37 -6.27 -25.59 -12.70
N ASN A 38 -6.69 -25.68 -13.96
CA ASN A 38 -5.82 -26.07 -15.07
C ASN A 38 -5.03 -24.86 -15.60
N LEU A 39 -3.92 -24.53 -14.91
CA LEU A 39 -3.02 -23.45 -15.28
C LEU A 39 -2.02 -23.87 -16.36
N ASP A 40 -1.84 -23.05 -17.39
CA ASP A 40 -0.66 -23.13 -18.27
C ASP A 40 0.46 -22.20 -17.70
N PRO A 41 1.48 -22.77 -17.03
CA PRO A 41 2.50 -21.96 -16.39
C PRO A 41 3.42 -21.25 -17.39
N ALA A 42 3.64 -21.83 -18.58
CA ALA A 42 4.44 -21.18 -19.63
C ALA A 42 3.72 -19.96 -20.22
N LEU A 43 2.40 -20.10 -20.43
CA LEU A 43 1.58 -18.97 -20.88
C LEU A 43 1.53 -17.86 -19.82
N LEU A 44 1.37 -18.22 -18.53
CA LEU A 44 1.39 -17.26 -17.44
C LEU A 44 2.75 -16.58 -17.32
N GLY A 45 3.85 -17.30 -17.45
CA GLY A 45 5.22 -16.73 -17.44
C GLY A 45 5.39 -15.64 -18.49
N ARG A 46 4.96 -15.89 -19.72
CA ARG A 46 4.99 -14.88 -20.80
C ARG A 46 4.04 -13.70 -20.52
N ALA A 47 2.85 -13.97 -19.97
CA ALA A 47 1.90 -12.91 -19.60
C ALA A 47 2.47 -11.99 -18.49
N ILE A 48 3.20 -12.57 -17.51
CA ILE A 48 3.92 -11.84 -16.46
C ILE A 48 4.93 -10.88 -17.10
N VAL A 49 5.83 -11.38 -17.94
CA VAL A 49 6.85 -10.54 -18.62
C VAL A 49 6.20 -9.39 -19.37
N THR A 50 5.12 -9.66 -20.12
CA THR A 50 4.42 -8.66 -20.91
C THR A 50 3.73 -7.63 -20.02
N GLY A 51 3.04 -8.05 -18.97
CA GLY A 51 2.34 -7.14 -18.05
C GLY A 51 3.29 -6.29 -17.21
N LEU A 52 4.44 -6.81 -16.79
CA LEU A 52 5.48 -6.05 -16.12
C LEU A 52 6.05 -4.96 -17.03
N ALA A 53 6.27 -5.26 -18.32
CA ALA A 53 6.76 -4.28 -19.28
C ALA A 53 5.75 -3.16 -19.58
N GLN A 54 4.46 -3.37 -19.33
CA GLN A 54 3.42 -2.34 -19.50
C GLN A 54 3.35 -1.34 -18.34
N ALA A 55 4.00 -1.62 -17.20
CA ALA A 55 4.03 -0.75 -16.02
C ALA A 55 5.40 -0.05 -15.94
N ASP A 56 5.51 1.19 -16.41
CA ASP A 56 6.77 1.93 -16.54
C ASP A 56 7.53 2.09 -15.22
N THR A 57 6.81 2.22 -14.10
CA THR A 57 7.43 2.32 -12.77
C THR A 57 8.26 1.10 -12.40
N LEU A 58 7.94 -0.08 -12.92
CA LEU A 58 8.72 -1.30 -12.67
C LEU A 58 10.07 -1.29 -13.39
N SER A 59 10.22 -0.46 -14.42
CA SER A 59 11.47 -0.22 -15.13
C SER A 59 12.26 0.97 -14.59
N MET A 60 11.83 1.59 -13.50
CA MET A 60 12.51 2.74 -12.92
C MET A 60 13.88 2.39 -12.33
N ARG A 61 14.81 3.33 -12.51
CA ARG A 61 16.11 3.39 -11.87
C ARG A 61 16.18 4.65 -11.03
N PHE A 62 17.01 4.60 -10.00
CA PHE A 62 17.19 5.68 -9.06
C PHE A 62 18.67 5.99 -8.88
N CYS A 63 19.00 7.25 -8.64
CA CYS A 63 20.34 7.67 -8.25
C CYS A 63 20.26 8.91 -7.36
N GLU A 64 21.36 9.18 -6.68
CA GLU A 64 21.59 10.44 -5.99
C GLU A 64 22.67 11.22 -6.74
N ASP A 65 22.43 12.51 -6.96
CA ASP A 65 23.36 13.42 -7.59
C ASP A 65 23.30 14.77 -6.85
N ASN A 66 24.45 15.22 -6.31
CA ASN A 66 24.56 16.44 -5.51
C ASN A 66 23.60 16.54 -4.31
N GLY A 67 23.26 15.41 -3.67
CA GLY A 67 22.34 15.35 -2.54
C GLY A 67 20.87 15.33 -2.91
N GLU A 68 20.55 15.32 -4.20
CA GLU A 68 19.18 15.18 -4.73
C GLU A 68 18.96 13.77 -5.30
N ALA A 69 17.78 13.22 -5.05
CA ALA A 69 17.40 11.92 -5.57
C ALA A 69 16.66 12.07 -6.90
N TRP A 70 17.08 11.28 -7.88
CA TRP A 70 16.55 11.28 -9.23
C TRP A 70 16.08 9.90 -9.64
N GLN A 71 15.12 9.85 -10.56
CA GLN A 71 14.59 8.64 -11.16
C GLN A 71 14.46 8.78 -12.68
N TRP A 72 14.48 7.66 -13.39
CA TRP A 72 14.20 7.59 -14.83
C TRP A 72 13.69 6.20 -15.19
N VAL A 73 12.92 6.12 -16.26
CA VAL A 73 12.49 4.83 -16.84
C VAL A 73 13.64 4.27 -17.67
N ASP A 74 14.06 3.05 -17.37
CA ASP A 74 15.03 2.30 -18.19
C ASP A 74 14.28 1.58 -19.31
N GLU A 75 14.21 2.22 -20.48
CA GLU A 75 13.51 1.70 -21.67
C GLU A 75 14.11 0.40 -22.22
N HIS A 76 15.34 0.07 -21.80
CA HIS A 76 16.03 -1.16 -22.23
C HIS A 76 15.90 -2.29 -21.20
N ARG A 77 15.16 -2.06 -20.09
CA ARG A 77 14.96 -3.09 -19.08
C ARG A 77 14.13 -4.23 -19.65
N ALA A 78 14.71 -5.41 -19.71
CA ALA A 78 14.01 -6.65 -19.98
C ALA A 78 13.63 -7.32 -18.66
N PHE A 79 12.42 -7.85 -18.58
CA PHE A 79 11.99 -8.73 -17.49
C PHE A 79 12.23 -10.17 -17.90
N ALA A 80 12.81 -10.97 -16.99
CA ALA A 80 12.91 -12.40 -17.16
C ALA A 80 11.56 -13.08 -16.88
N GLU A 81 11.36 -14.26 -17.45
CA GLU A 81 10.26 -15.12 -17.01
C GLU A 81 10.44 -15.47 -15.52
N PRO A 82 9.32 -15.69 -14.79
CA PRO A 82 9.39 -16.06 -13.38
C PRO A 82 10.11 -17.39 -13.18
N ASP A 83 10.85 -17.50 -12.08
CA ASP A 83 11.43 -18.76 -11.68
C ASP A 83 10.32 -19.78 -11.40
N TYR A 84 10.51 -20.99 -11.91
CA TYR A 84 9.61 -22.12 -11.71
C TYR A 84 10.21 -23.12 -10.71
N CYS A 85 9.41 -23.54 -9.72
CA CYS A 85 9.79 -24.59 -8.80
C CYS A 85 8.62 -25.55 -8.56
N ASP A 86 8.89 -26.87 -8.77
CA ASP A 86 7.94 -27.94 -8.46
C ASP A 86 8.20 -28.46 -7.04
N LEU A 87 7.25 -28.23 -6.15
CA LEU A 87 7.34 -28.57 -4.73
C LEU A 87 6.46 -29.76 -4.34
N ARG A 88 5.79 -30.41 -5.30
CA ARG A 88 4.84 -31.50 -5.02
C ARG A 88 5.47 -32.70 -4.27
N GLU A 89 6.78 -32.93 -4.47
CA GLU A 89 7.51 -34.00 -3.77
C GLU A 89 8.03 -33.58 -2.39
N ALA A 90 7.89 -32.29 -1.99
CA ALA A 90 8.28 -31.86 -0.66
C ALA A 90 7.37 -32.51 0.41
N ARG A 91 7.91 -32.73 1.61
CA ARG A 91 7.13 -33.28 2.73
C ARG A 91 5.88 -32.46 3.04
N ASP A 92 6.01 -31.14 2.97
CA ASP A 92 4.91 -30.15 3.06
C ASP A 92 5.16 -29.11 1.96
N PRO A 93 4.45 -29.20 0.81
CA PRO A 93 4.62 -28.26 -0.30
C PRO A 93 4.26 -26.82 0.05
N HIS A 94 3.26 -26.60 0.93
CA HIS A 94 2.86 -25.28 1.38
C HIS A 94 3.97 -24.62 2.20
N ASP A 95 4.48 -25.30 3.23
CA ASP A 95 5.56 -24.79 4.07
C ASP A 95 6.84 -24.57 3.26
N ALA A 96 7.16 -25.46 2.31
CA ALA A 96 8.30 -25.31 1.42
C ALA A 96 8.17 -24.05 0.54
N ALA A 97 6.97 -23.78 0.00
CA ALA A 97 6.71 -22.56 -0.78
C ALA A 97 6.84 -21.30 0.08
N LEU A 98 6.27 -21.30 1.29
CA LEU A 98 6.41 -20.17 2.21
C LEU A 98 7.88 -19.91 2.57
N ALA A 99 8.67 -20.96 2.80
CA ALA A 99 10.11 -20.84 3.11
C ALA A 99 10.89 -20.18 1.95
N LEU A 100 10.59 -20.54 0.69
CA LEU A 100 11.21 -19.91 -0.49
C LEU A 100 10.84 -18.42 -0.59
N MET A 101 9.57 -18.07 -0.40
CA MET A 101 9.11 -16.67 -0.42
C MET A 101 9.74 -15.86 0.71
N GLN A 102 9.83 -16.40 1.92
CA GLN A 102 10.48 -15.76 3.06
C GLN A 102 11.99 -15.57 2.85
N ALA A 103 12.66 -16.54 2.23
CA ALA A 103 14.09 -16.42 1.89
C ALA A 103 14.33 -15.27 0.89
N ASP A 104 13.44 -15.10 -0.10
CA ASP A 104 13.51 -13.97 -1.02
C ASP A 104 13.23 -12.64 -0.32
N LEU A 105 12.23 -12.58 0.57
CA LEU A 105 11.93 -11.38 1.38
C LEU A 105 13.06 -10.97 2.32
N GLY A 106 13.85 -11.93 2.80
CA GLY A 106 15.02 -11.69 3.65
C GLY A 106 16.23 -11.12 2.90
N GLN A 107 16.19 -11.02 1.57
CA GLN A 107 17.28 -10.45 0.80
C GLN A 107 17.40 -8.94 1.03
N ASN A 108 18.64 -8.44 0.94
CA ASN A 108 18.89 -7.01 0.99
C ASN A 108 18.52 -6.35 -0.34
N LEU A 109 17.36 -5.72 -0.37
CA LEU A 109 16.79 -5.06 -1.54
C LEU A 109 17.00 -3.56 -1.48
N ARG A 110 18.21 -3.12 -1.62
CA ARG A 110 18.51 -1.70 -1.75
C ARG A 110 18.42 -1.27 -3.20
N VAL A 111 17.84 -0.09 -3.44
CA VAL A 111 17.73 0.49 -4.80
C VAL A 111 19.11 0.70 -5.46
N ASP A 112 20.17 0.87 -4.68
CA ASP A 112 21.57 1.00 -5.13
C ASP A 112 22.36 -0.33 -5.07
N GLY A 113 21.72 -1.42 -4.61
CA GLY A 113 22.39 -2.69 -4.30
C GLY A 113 22.55 -3.68 -5.47
N GLY A 114 22.04 -3.36 -6.65
CA GLY A 114 22.12 -4.23 -7.84
C GLY A 114 21.16 -5.42 -7.84
N ASN A 115 20.46 -5.71 -6.74
CA ASN A 115 19.45 -6.76 -6.68
C ASN A 115 18.18 -6.37 -7.43
N PRO A 116 17.44 -7.35 -8.03
CA PRO A 116 16.19 -7.08 -8.69
C PRO A 116 15.15 -6.48 -7.74
N LEU A 117 14.61 -5.30 -8.06
CA LEU A 117 13.56 -4.65 -7.30
C LEU A 117 12.17 -5.26 -7.53
N VAL A 118 12.07 -6.15 -8.49
CA VAL A 118 10.86 -6.92 -8.86
C VAL A 118 11.25 -8.38 -8.94
N CYS A 119 10.47 -9.26 -8.30
CA CYS A 119 10.64 -10.70 -8.34
C CYS A 119 9.29 -11.39 -8.52
N HIS A 120 9.23 -12.36 -9.44
CA HIS A 120 8.09 -13.25 -9.61
C HIS A 120 8.56 -14.69 -9.62
N GLN A 121 7.80 -15.57 -8.98
CA GLN A 121 8.04 -17.01 -8.97
C GLN A 121 6.73 -17.76 -9.16
N LEU A 122 6.78 -18.91 -9.82
CA LEU A 122 5.67 -19.84 -9.96
C LEU A 122 6.02 -21.13 -9.21
N LEU A 123 5.35 -21.39 -8.11
CA LEU A 123 5.61 -22.52 -7.23
C LEU A 123 4.45 -23.52 -7.36
N ARG A 124 4.73 -24.72 -7.84
CA ARG A 124 3.73 -25.79 -7.96
C ARG A 124 3.65 -26.58 -6.67
N VAL A 125 2.53 -26.49 -5.95
CA VAL A 125 2.33 -27.14 -4.65
C VAL A 125 1.43 -28.38 -4.72
N ALA A 126 0.60 -28.49 -5.76
CA ALA A 126 -0.20 -29.67 -6.06
C ALA A 126 -0.40 -29.80 -7.58
N ASP A 127 -1.05 -30.88 -8.03
CA ASP A 127 -1.29 -31.09 -9.48
C ASP A 127 -2.08 -29.98 -10.12
N ASP A 128 -3.04 -29.42 -9.38
CA ASP A 128 -3.95 -28.35 -9.77
C ASP A 128 -3.81 -27.07 -8.94
N CYS A 129 -2.71 -26.93 -8.16
CA CYS A 129 -2.52 -25.77 -7.27
C CYS A 129 -1.14 -25.18 -7.44
N TRP A 130 -1.14 -23.85 -7.66
CA TRP A 130 0.04 -23.05 -7.91
C TRP A 130 0.05 -21.81 -7.02
N TYR A 131 1.24 -21.39 -6.57
CA TYR A 131 1.44 -20.10 -5.90
C TYR A 131 2.22 -19.20 -6.83
N TRP A 132 1.58 -18.12 -7.28
CA TRP A 132 2.21 -17.07 -8.05
C TRP A 132 2.71 -15.99 -7.09
N TYR A 133 3.97 -16.09 -6.68
CA TYR A 133 4.64 -15.15 -5.81
C TYR A 133 5.04 -13.90 -6.56
N GLN A 134 4.88 -12.72 -5.91
CA GLN A 134 5.17 -11.40 -6.44
C GLN A 134 5.76 -10.55 -5.34
N ARG A 135 6.95 -9.97 -5.58
CA ARG A 135 7.60 -9.00 -4.70
C ARG A 135 8.05 -7.79 -5.50
N TYR A 136 7.82 -6.62 -4.92
CA TYR A 136 8.19 -5.32 -5.47
C TYR A 136 8.85 -4.47 -4.39
N HIS A 137 9.79 -3.60 -4.79
CA HIS A 137 10.26 -2.54 -3.91
C HIS A 137 9.21 -1.43 -3.81
N HIS A 138 8.99 -0.88 -2.62
CA HIS A 138 7.91 0.10 -2.36
C HIS A 138 8.11 1.45 -3.08
N LEU A 139 9.34 1.75 -3.58
CA LEU A 139 9.57 2.89 -4.47
C LEU A 139 8.92 2.74 -5.85
N LEU A 140 8.57 1.52 -6.27
CA LEU A 140 7.98 1.22 -7.58
C LEU A 140 6.46 1.12 -7.53
N VAL A 141 5.89 0.73 -6.39
CA VAL A 141 4.46 0.40 -6.24
C VAL A 141 3.92 0.82 -4.88
N ASP A 142 2.62 0.98 -4.80
CA ASP A 142 1.86 1.07 -3.54
C ASP A 142 0.74 0.03 -3.47
N GLY A 143 -0.04 0.04 -2.39
CA GLY A 143 -1.12 -0.92 -2.16
C GLY A 143 -2.25 -0.87 -3.20
N PHE A 144 -2.33 0.14 -4.05
CA PHE A 144 -3.27 0.22 -5.16
C PHE A 144 -2.66 -0.33 -6.47
N SER A 145 -1.41 0.01 -6.74
CA SER A 145 -0.78 -0.28 -8.03
C SER A 145 -0.44 -1.76 -8.22
N PHE A 146 0.01 -2.47 -7.20
CA PHE A 146 0.35 -3.88 -7.37
C PHE A 146 -0.87 -4.76 -7.74
N PRO A 147 -2.09 -4.60 -7.16
CA PRO A 147 -3.26 -5.35 -7.62
C PRO A 147 -3.67 -4.99 -9.05
N ALA A 148 -3.45 -3.73 -9.47
CA ALA A 148 -3.72 -3.31 -10.84
C ALA A 148 -2.77 -4.01 -11.83
N ILE A 149 -1.48 -4.13 -11.49
CA ILE A 149 -0.50 -4.87 -12.29
C ILE A 149 -0.88 -6.35 -12.36
N THR A 150 -1.24 -6.98 -11.23
CA THR A 150 -1.65 -8.38 -11.18
C THR A 150 -2.89 -8.64 -12.04
N ARG A 151 -3.89 -7.75 -11.99
CA ARG A 151 -5.09 -7.83 -12.85
C ARG A 151 -4.77 -7.68 -14.33
N GLN A 152 -3.84 -6.79 -14.70
CA GLN A 152 -3.42 -6.64 -16.09
C GLN A 152 -2.74 -7.90 -16.61
N ILE A 153 -1.87 -8.51 -15.81
CA ILE A 153 -1.23 -9.80 -16.16
C ILE A 153 -2.29 -10.90 -16.34
N ALA A 154 -3.26 -11.00 -15.43
CA ALA A 154 -4.37 -11.95 -15.54
C ALA A 154 -5.23 -11.69 -16.81
N ALA A 155 -5.47 -10.43 -17.15
CA ALA A 155 -6.19 -10.08 -18.38
C ALA A 155 -5.42 -10.48 -19.65
N ILE A 156 -4.09 -10.31 -19.67
CA ILE A 156 -3.22 -10.76 -20.77
C ILE A 156 -3.26 -12.28 -20.88
N TYR A 157 -3.10 -12.99 -19.77
CA TYR A 157 -3.17 -14.45 -19.73
C TYR A 157 -4.50 -14.97 -20.30
N ARG A 158 -5.63 -14.42 -19.82
CA ARG A 158 -6.97 -14.78 -20.29
C ARG A 158 -7.17 -14.50 -21.78
N ALA A 159 -6.74 -13.33 -22.28
CA ALA A 159 -6.83 -13.01 -23.69
C ALA A 159 -6.07 -14.04 -24.55
N TRP A 160 -4.86 -14.40 -24.15
CA TRP A 160 -4.05 -15.38 -24.87
C TRP A 160 -4.61 -16.81 -24.78
N GLN A 161 -5.22 -17.21 -23.65
CA GLN A 161 -5.96 -18.49 -23.57
C GLN A 161 -7.06 -18.58 -24.62
N ARG A 162 -7.71 -17.44 -24.93
CA ARG A 162 -8.79 -17.35 -25.91
C ARG A 162 -8.30 -17.12 -27.34
N GLY A 163 -6.98 -17.00 -27.55
CA GLY A 163 -6.39 -16.65 -28.85
C GLY A 163 -6.64 -15.19 -29.27
N GLU A 164 -6.93 -14.32 -28.32
CA GLU A 164 -7.16 -12.89 -28.53
C GLU A 164 -5.84 -12.10 -28.52
N ALA A 165 -5.88 -10.87 -29.04
CA ALA A 165 -4.75 -9.96 -29.02
C ALA A 165 -4.39 -9.53 -27.60
N THR A 166 -3.12 -9.17 -27.38
CA THR A 166 -2.64 -8.61 -26.10
C THR A 166 -3.41 -7.34 -25.74
N PRO A 167 -4.05 -7.26 -24.58
CA PRO A 167 -4.68 -6.04 -24.10
C PRO A 167 -3.68 -4.89 -24.01
N ALA A 168 -4.09 -3.70 -24.41
CA ALA A 168 -3.29 -2.49 -24.25
C ALA A 168 -3.03 -2.20 -22.76
N SER A 169 -1.92 -1.50 -22.46
CA SER A 169 -1.63 -1.03 -21.11
C SER A 169 -2.71 -0.06 -20.62
N PRO A 170 -3.33 -0.31 -19.45
CA PRO A 170 -4.25 0.63 -18.85
C PRO A 170 -3.54 1.74 -18.05
N PHE A 171 -2.20 1.70 -17.97
CA PHE A 171 -1.43 2.53 -17.05
C PHE A 171 -1.05 3.86 -17.69
N THR A 172 -1.27 4.95 -16.94
CA THR A 172 -0.74 6.28 -17.27
C THR A 172 0.77 6.30 -17.00
N PRO A 173 1.59 6.86 -17.90
CA PRO A 173 3.02 7.05 -17.67
C PRO A 173 3.28 7.85 -16.38
N PHE A 174 4.22 7.39 -15.54
CA PHE A 174 4.50 8.05 -14.27
C PHE A 174 5.09 9.46 -14.44
N ALA A 175 5.69 9.75 -15.57
CA ALA A 175 6.14 11.10 -15.91
C ALA A 175 5.01 12.15 -15.82
N GLU A 176 3.77 11.80 -16.20
CA GLU A 176 2.62 12.71 -16.09
C GLU A 176 2.27 13.01 -14.63
N VAL A 177 2.46 12.02 -13.75
CA VAL A 177 2.30 12.22 -12.30
C VAL A 177 3.37 13.18 -11.78
N VAL A 178 4.62 13.00 -12.20
CA VAL A 178 5.72 13.91 -11.82
C VAL A 178 5.44 15.33 -12.26
N GLU A 179 5.01 15.55 -13.50
CA GLU A 179 4.64 16.87 -14.01
C GLU A 179 3.47 17.51 -13.23
N GLU A 180 2.48 16.70 -12.83
CA GLU A 180 1.36 17.17 -12.00
C GLU A 180 1.86 17.64 -10.64
N TYR A 181 2.78 16.91 -10.00
CA TYR A 181 3.38 17.30 -8.72
C TYR A 181 4.26 18.54 -8.85
N GLN A 182 5.07 18.64 -9.91
CA GLN A 182 5.89 19.84 -10.17
C GLN A 182 5.02 21.10 -10.34
N ARG A 183 3.87 20.99 -11.03
CA ARG A 183 2.91 22.09 -11.14
C ARG A 183 2.19 22.42 -9.83
N TYR A 184 2.03 21.45 -8.96
CA TYR A 184 1.41 21.65 -7.65
C TYR A 184 2.34 22.36 -6.67
N TYR A 185 3.63 21.97 -6.60
CA TYR A 185 4.56 22.58 -5.65
C TYR A 185 4.73 24.08 -5.92
N GLY A 186 4.56 24.88 -4.83
CA GLY A 186 4.64 26.34 -4.88
C GLY A 186 3.41 27.05 -5.46
N SER A 187 2.40 26.32 -5.96
CA SER A 187 1.16 26.89 -6.48
C SER A 187 0.27 27.48 -5.39
N GLU A 188 -0.76 28.24 -5.78
CA GLU A 188 -1.79 28.69 -4.82
C GLU A 188 -2.50 27.53 -4.10
N ALA A 189 -2.70 26.39 -4.79
CA ALA A 189 -3.26 25.19 -4.19
C ALA A 189 -2.35 24.66 -3.08
N TRP A 190 -1.06 24.59 -3.33
CA TRP A 190 -0.06 24.19 -2.34
C TRP A 190 -0.05 25.13 -1.12
N GLN A 191 -0.14 26.44 -1.33
CA GLN A 191 -0.21 27.43 -0.23
C GLN A 191 -1.47 27.28 0.61
N ARG A 192 -2.64 27.03 -0.02
CA ARG A 192 -3.89 26.74 0.69
C ARG A 192 -3.79 25.46 1.52
N ASP A 193 -3.19 24.41 0.97
CA ASP A 193 -3.01 23.14 1.66
C ASP A 193 -2.05 23.29 2.84
N LYS A 194 -0.96 24.04 2.66
CA LYS A 194 -0.03 24.41 3.75
C LYS A 194 -0.76 25.12 4.89
N ALA A 195 -1.52 26.16 4.58
CA ALA A 195 -2.26 26.90 5.59
C ALA A 195 -3.24 26.01 6.36
N PHE A 196 -3.95 25.13 5.66
CA PHE A 196 -4.84 24.15 6.27
C PHE A 196 -4.09 23.25 7.25
N TRP A 197 -2.98 22.62 6.83
CA TRP A 197 -2.25 21.67 7.67
C TRP A 197 -1.53 22.33 8.84
N MET A 198 -1.04 23.55 8.68
CA MET A 198 -0.46 24.29 9.80
C MET A 198 -1.52 24.63 10.87
N ALA A 199 -2.73 24.99 10.46
CA ALA A 199 -3.84 25.21 11.40
C ALA A 199 -4.25 23.90 12.10
N GLN A 200 -4.36 22.78 11.36
CA GLN A 200 -4.68 21.47 11.95
C GLN A 200 -3.59 20.99 12.90
N ARG A 201 -2.32 21.19 12.55
CA ARG A 201 -1.18 20.77 13.37
C ARG A 201 -1.19 21.34 14.77
N ASN A 202 -1.59 22.60 14.92
CA ASN A 202 -1.65 23.28 16.22
C ASN A 202 -2.74 22.71 17.15
N ALA A 203 -3.77 22.09 16.58
CA ALA A 203 -4.87 21.45 17.31
C ALA A 203 -4.74 19.92 17.39
N LEU A 204 -3.64 19.35 16.85
CA LEU A 204 -3.47 17.91 16.80
C LEU A 204 -3.14 17.37 18.21
N PRO A 205 -3.92 16.41 18.76
CA PRO A 205 -3.60 15.77 20.02
C PRO A 205 -2.35 14.89 19.89
N SER A 206 -1.77 14.50 21.00
CA SER A 206 -0.64 13.57 21.03
C SER A 206 -1.01 12.24 20.39
N PRO A 207 -0.07 11.55 19.71
CA PRO A 207 -0.32 10.27 19.09
C PRO A 207 -0.67 9.19 20.12
N ALA A 208 -1.58 8.28 19.76
CA ALA A 208 -1.80 7.07 20.54
C ALA A 208 -0.67 6.05 20.30
N SER A 209 -0.50 5.11 21.22
CA SER A 209 0.32 3.91 21.04
C SER A 209 -0.15 2.82 22.00
N LEU A 210 -0.06 1.56 21.57
CA LEU A 210 -0.27 0.41 22.45
C LEU A 210 0.95 0.10 23.33
N SER A 211 2.08 0.71 23.04
CA SER A 211 3.32 0.54 23.80
C SER A 211 3.51 1.68 24.79
N ALA A 212 3.98 1.35 25.99
CA ALA A 212 4.40 2.34 26.99
C ALA A 212 5.71 3.04 26.63
N ALA A 213 6.50 2.51 25.70
CA ALA A 213 7.72 3.15 25.23
C ALA A 213 7.39 4.36 24.32
N PRO A 214 8.20 5.44 24.39
CA PRO A 214 8.03 6.58 23.49
C PRO A 214 8.04 6.17 22.02
N LEU A 215 7.22 6.83 21.19
CA LEU A 215 7.23 6.60 19.73
C LEU A 215 8.51 7.15 19.07
N ALA A 216 9.05 8.23 19.62
CA ALA A 216 10.29 8.82 19.15
C ALA A 216 11.49 7.88 19.38
N GLY A 217 12.33 7.72 18.38
CA GLY A 217 13.56 6.92 18.48
C GLY A 217 13.36 5.41 18.54
N ARG A 218 12.15 4.90 18.27
CA ARG A 218 11.94 3.44 18.16
C ARG A 218 12.74 2.86 17.01
N ALA A 219 13.40 1.75 17.26
CA ALA A 219 14.00 0.95 16.22
C ALA A 219 12.87 0.30 15.40
N THR A 220 12.98 0.36 14.08
CA THR A 220 12.16 -0.44 13.19
C THR A 220 12.54 -1.92 13.31
N SER A 221 11.56 -2.82 13.22
CA SER A 221 11.78 -4.27 13.23
C SER A 221 11.34 -4.86 11.89
N THR A 222 12.01 -5.92 11.46
CA THR A 222 11.56 -6.78 10.35
C THR A 222 10.48 -7.77 10.81
N ASP A 223 10.39 -8.02 12.12
CA ASP A 223 9.40 -8.94 12.68
C ASP A 223 8.05 -8.23 12.79
N ILE A 224 7.28 -8.33 11.72
CA ILE A 224 5.91 -7.80 11.66
C ILE A 224 4.96 -8.94 12.00
N TRP A 225 4.28 -8.79 13.14
CA TRP A 225 3.20 -9.71 13.52
C TRP A 225 1.93 -9.30 12.79
N ARG A 226 1.30 -10.29 12.13
CA ARG A 226 0.02 -10.10 11.48
C ARG A 226 -1.03 -10.95 12.15
N LEU A 227 -2.15 -10.31 12.46
CA LEU A 227 -3.35 -10.96 12.96
C LEU A 227 -4.49 -10.61 12.02
N LYS A 228 -5.20 -11.61 11.53
CA LYS A 228 -6.46 -11.42 10.82
C LYS A 228 -7.60 -11.73 11.78
N LEU A 229 -8.55 -10.81 11.86
CA LEU A 229 -9.78 -10.96 12.63
C LEU A 229 -10.95 -10.72 11.68
N ASP A 230 -11.84 -11.69 11.59
CA ASP A 230 -13.07 -11.56 10.83
C ASP A 230 -14.21 -11.25 11.82
N LEU A 231 -14.86 -10.10 11.65
CA LEU A 231 -16.07 -9.77 12.40
C LEU A 231 -17.25 -10.52 11.79
N ASP A 232 -18.08 -11.09 12.66
CA ASP A 232 -19.32 -11.74 12.24
C ASP A 232 -20.17 -10.82 11.37
N ALA A 233 -20.46 -11.28 10.14
CA ALA A 233 -21.19 -10.49 9.14
C ALA A 233 -22.59 -10.09 9.65
N GLY A 234 -23.25 -10.94 10.43
CA GLY A 234 -24.54 -10.63 11.06
C GLY A 234 -24.43 -9.52 12.10
N LEU A 235 -23.35 -9.50 12.90
CA LEU A 235 -23.12 -8.43 13.87
C LEU A 235 -22.88 -7.10 13.18
N PHE A 236 -21.97 -7.04 12.22
CA PHE A 236 -21.65 -5.81 11.50
C PHE A 236 -22.86 -5.32 10.67
N SER A 237 -23.64 -6.22 10.07
CA SER A 237 -24.87 -5.86 9.36
C SER A 237 -25.93 -5.28 10.29
N ARG A 238 -26.10 -5.79 11.53
CA ARG A 238 -27.01 -5.19 12.53
C ARG A 238 -26.55 -3.79 12.95
N LEU A 239 -25.24 -3.59 13.14
CA LEU A 239 -24.68 -2.25 13.41
C LEU A 239 -24.98 -1.27 12.26
N ALA A 240 -24.77 -1.72 11.03
CA ALA A 240 -25.05 -0.91 9.84
C ALA A 240 -26.54 -0.60 9.67
N ALA A 241 -27.42 -1.56 9.95
CA ALA A 241 -28.89 -1.35 9.95
C ALA A 241 -29.36 -0.33 11.01
N GLY A 242 -28.65 -0.25 12.15
CA GLY A 242 -28.90 0.77 13.18
C GLY A 242 -28.40 2.17 12.80
N ALA A 243 -27.63 2.32 11.73
CA ALA A 243 -27.06 3.57 11.26
C ALA A 243 -27.14 3.70 9.72
N PRO A 244 -28.35 3.68 9.12
CA PRO A 244 -28.55 3.62 7.68
C PRO A 244 -28.03 4.86 6.93
N GLN A 245 -27.80 5.97 7.64
CA GLN A 245 -27.21 7.20 7.10
C GLN A 245 -25.68 7.13 6.95
N CYS A 246 -25.02 6.11 7.52
CA CYS A 246 -23.57 5.95 7.49
C CYS A 246 -23.16 4.93 6.41
N GLN A 247 -22.02 5.17 5.77
CA GLN A 247 -21.39 4.15 4.92
C GLN A 247 -20.74 3.07 5.82
N ARG A 248 -20.69 1.84 5.36
CA ARG A 248 -20.07 0.72 6.09
C ARG A 248 -18.60 1.01 6.45
N ALA A 249 -17.85 1.59 5.51
CA ALA A 249 -16.46 1.99 5.72
C ALA A 249 -16.30 3.04 6.85
N ASP A 250 -17.24 4.01 6.94
CA ASP A 250 -17.23 5.03 7.99
C ASP A 250 -17.57 4.42 9.35
N LEU A 251 -18.52 3.47 9.40
CA LEU A 251 -18.84 2.72 10.62
C LEU A 251 -17.68 1.85 11.09
N ALA A 252 -17.02 1.14 10.16
CA ALA A 252 -15.84 0.34 10.47
C ALA A 252 -14.71 1.21 11.05
N LEU A 253 -14.46 2.36 10.45
CA LEU A 253 -13.49 3.32 10.93
C LEU A 253 -13.85 3.84 12.34
N ALA A 254 -15.11 4.24 12.57
CA ALA A 254 -15.58 4.72 13.87
C ALA A 254 -15.43 3.65 14.95
N LEU A 255 -15.80 2.41 14.65
CA LEU A 255 -15.64 1.28 15.55
C LEU A 255 -14.17 1.03 15.91
N THR A 256 -13.30 1.09 14.90
CA THR A 256 -11.85 0.90 15.08
C THR A 256 -11.23 2.02 15.90
N THR A 257 -11.62 3.29 15.66
CA THR A 257 -11.12 4.41 16.45
C THR A 257 -11.59 4.34 17.91
N LEU A 258 -12.84 3.96 18.14
CA LEU A 258 -13.37 3.76 19.50
C LEU A 258 -12.62 2.63 20.23
N TRP A 259 -12.40 1.49 19.55
CA TRP A 259 -11.65 0.36 20.09
C TRP A 259 -10.21 0.76 20.43
N LEU A 260 -9.51 1.43 19.53
CA LEU A 260 -8.13 1.89 19.71
C LEU A 260 -8.02 2.88 20.88
N GLY A 261 -8.94 3.85 20.97
CA GLY A 261 -8.98 4.81 22.07
C GLY A 261 -9.15 4.14 23.44
N ARG A 262 -9.99 3.10 23.51
CA ARG A 262 -10.16 2.31 24.74
C ARG A 262 -8.91 1.52 25.11
N LEU A 263 -8.25 0.88 24.14
CA LEU A 263 -7.00 0.14 24.38
C LEU A 263 -5.86 1.05 24.84
N CYS A 264 -5.74 2.24 24.24
CA CYS A 264 -4.72 3.21 24.62
C CYS A 264 -5.11 4.05 25.85
N ASN A 265 -6.32 3.86 26.40
CA ASN A 265 -6.90 4.68 27.45
C ASN A 265 -6.86 6.19 27.12
N ARG A 266 -7.25 6.53 25.90
CA ARG A 266 -7.26 7.90 25.38
C ARG A 266 -8.60 8.22 24.72
N MET A 267 -9.15 9.39 25.04
CA MET A 267 -10.35 9.94 24.38
C MET A 267 -9.99 10.92 23.27
N ASP A 268 -8.81 11.54 23.37
CA ASP A 268 -8.22 12.44 22.37
C ASP A 268 -6.86 11.89 21.95
N TYR A 269 -6.69 11.63 20.64
CA TYR A 269 -5.42 11.15 20.10
C TYR A 269 -5.31 11.37 18.59
N ALA A 270 -4.07 11.34 18.08
CA ALA A 270 -3.78 11.34 16.65
C ALA A 270 -3.46 9.92 16.16
N ALA A 271 -4.05 9.55 15.03
CA ALA A 271 -3.69 8.37 14.25
C ALA A 271 -3.36 8.79 12.81
N GLY A 272 -2.56 8.01 12.10
CA GLY A 272 -2.35 8.18 10.67
C GLY A 272 -3.54 7.65 9.89
N PHE A 273 -3.93 8.33 8.81
CA PHE A 273 -4.92 7.81 7.86
C PHE A 273 -4.34 7.81 6.46
N ILE A 274 -4.46 6.69 5.75
CA ILE A 274 -3.93 6.54 4.40
C ILE A 274 -4.87 7.14 3.37
N PHE A 275 -4.37 8.12 2.62
CA PHE A 275 -5.02 8.69 1.45
C PHE A 275 -4.35 8.21 0.17
N MET A 276 -5.12 7.65 -0.75
CA MET A 276 -4.61 7.09 -2.02
C MET A 276 -4.20 8.15 -3.04
N ARG A 277 -4.66 9.40 -2.93
CA ARG A 277 -4.30 10.56 -3.76
C ARG A 277 -4.52 10.40 -5.27
N ARG A 278 -5.36 9.45 -5.70
CA ARG A 278 -5.50 9.09 -7.13
C ARG A 278 -6.71 9.74 -7.81
N MET A 279 -7.77 10.04 -7.08
CA MET A 279 -8.99 10.62 -7.65
C MET A 279 -8.73 12.02 -8.19
N GLY A 280 -9.10 12.24 -9.48
CA GLY A 280 -8.91 13.53 -10.16
C GLY A 280 -7.45 13.89 -10.43
N SER A 281 -6.57 12.91 -10.57
CA SER A 281 -5.13 13.05 -10.78
C SER A 281 -4.67 12.13 -11.91
N ALA A 282 -3.55 12.46 -12.55
CA ALA A 282 -2.83 11.57 -13.47
C ALA A 282 -2.46 10.23 -12.81
N ALA A 283 -2.37 10.21 -11.49
CA ALA A 283 -2.11 9.00 -10.72
C ALA A 283 -3.27 7.98 -10.71
N LEU A 284 -4.45 8.30 -11.25
CA LEU A 284 -5.62 7.41 -11.18
C LEU A 284 -5.32 5.98 -11.69
N THR A 285 -4.56 5.88 -12.77
CA THR A 285 -4.15 4.61 -13.38
C THR A 285 -2.62 4.41 -13.39
N ALA A 286 -1.84 5.31 -12.82
CA ALA A 286 -0.39 5.14 -12.72
C ALA A 286 -0.02 4.07 -11.67
N THR A 287 1.15 3.46 -11.82
CA THR A 287 1.57 2.33 -10.97
C THR A 287 2.53 2.70 -9.84
N GLY A 288 3.00 3.94 -9.74
CA GLY A 288 3.94 4.39 -8.71
C GLY A 288 3.30 4.69 -7.35
N PRO A 289 4.09 4.83 -6.28
CA PRO A 289 3.60 5.14 -4.95
C PRO A 289 3.20 6.61 -4.84
N VAL A 290 1.91 6.87 -4.76
CA VAL A 290 1.34 8.23 -4.64
C VAL A 290 0.50 8.43 -3.39
N LEU A 291 0.45 7.44 -2.52
CA LEU A 291 -0.26 7.52 -1.24
C LEU A 291 0.34 8.59 -0.32
N ASN A 292 -0.43 9.03 0.65
CA ASN A 292 0.01 9.92 1.73
C ASN A 292 -0.61 9.44 3.05
N VAL A 293 0.16 9.42 4.12
CA VAL A 293 -0.34 9.10 5.45
C VAL A 293 -0.43 10.40 6.24
N LEU A 294 -1.65 10.84 6.51
CA LEU A 294 -1.90 12.15 7.10
C LEU A 294 -2.47 12.03 8.51
N PRO A 295 -2.13 12.95 9.43
CA PRO A 295 -2.60 12.88 10.80
C PRO A 295 -4.10 13.18 10.91
N LEU A 296 -4.85 12.20 11.43
CA LEU A 296 -6.26 12.28 11.76
C LEU A 296 -6.40 12.53 13.26
N ALA A 297 -6.92 13.68 13.64
CA ALA A 297 -7.29 13.94 15.03
C ALA A 297 -8.57 13.19 15.37
N ILE A 298 -8.54 12.39 16.41
CA ILE A 298 -9.67 11.59 16.89
C ILE A 298 -10.04 12.13 18.27
N HIS A 299 -11.31 12.45 18.43
CA HIS A 299 -11.94 12.81 19.68
C HIS A 299 -13.10 11.84 19.92
N ILE A 300 -13.19 11.24 21.11
CA ILE A 300 -14.26 10.32 21.50
C ILE A 300 -15.06 10.99 22.60
N ASP A 301 -16.31 11.36 22.31
CA ASP A 301 -17.26 11.82 23.31
C ASP A 301 -18.07 10.64 23.83
N GLY A 302 -18.09 10.44 25.14
CA GLY A 302 -18.83 9.35 25.76
C GLY A 302 -20.36 9.48 25.66
N GLN A 303 -20.88 10.61 25.19
CA GLN A 303 -22.30 10.86 24.95
C GLN A 303 -22.68 10.69 23.46
N GLU A 304 -21.68 10.64 22.57
CA GLU A 304 -21.87 10.48 21.13
C GLU A 304 -22.20 9.01 20.78
N THR A 305 -23.17 8.80 19.91
CA THR A 305 -23.44 7.47 19.34
C THR A 305 -22.40 7.08 18.31
N LEU A 306 -22.27 5.79 18.02
CA LEU A 306 -21.37 5.29 16.98
C LEU A 306 -21.67 5.91 15.60
N ALA A 307 -22.96 6.14 15.29
CA ALA A 307 -23.37 6.79 14.04
C ALA A 307 -22.92 8.25 13.96
N GLU A 308 -23.05 9.01 15.04
CA GLU A 308 -22.58 10.40 15.10
C GLU A 308 -21.06 10.48 14.96
N LEU A 309 -20.33 9.61 15.66
CA LEU A 309 -18.87 9.48 15.49
C LEU A 309 -18.50 9.17 14.04
N ALA A 310 -19.16 8.21 13.40
CA ALA A 310 -18.92 7.84 12.00
C ALA A 310 -19.15 9.02 11.04
N LEU A 311 -20.26 9.75 11.19
CA LEU A 311 -20.57 10.92 10.37
C LEU A 311 -19.55 12.05 10.57
N ARG A 312 -19.12 12.29 11.81
CA ARG A 312 -18.14 13.32 12.14
C ARG A 312 -16.76 12.99 11.55
N LEU A 313 -16.30 11.74 11.69
CA LEU A 313 -15.05 11.27 11.06
C LEU A 313 -15.14 11.34 9.53
N SER A 314 -16.27 10.94 8.93
CA SER A 314 -16.49 11.03 7.49
C SER A 314 -16.41 12.49 7.00
N ALA A 315 -17.02 13.42 7.71
CA ALA A 315 -16.95 14.85 7.39
C ALA A 315 -15.51 15.38 7.49
N GLN A 316 -14.78 14.98 8.53
CA GLN A 316 -13.37 15.35 8.71
C GLN A 316 -12.49 14.79 7.57
N LEU A 317 -12.63 13.51 7.21
CA LEU A 317 -11.92 12.90 6.10
C LEU A 317 -12.25 13.56 4.76
N LYS A 318 -13.51 13.93 4.50
CA LYS A 318 -13.90 14.70 3.31
C LYS A 318 -13.20 16.05 3.25
N LYS A 319 -13.02 16.74 4.39
CA LYS A 319 -12.26 17.99 4.48
C LYS A 319 -10.77 17.75 4.21
N MET A 320 -10.16 16.76 4.87
CA MET A 320 -8.75 16.42 4.69
C MET A 320 -8.43 16.00 3.24
N ARG A 321 -9.34 15.27 2.58
CA ARG A 321 -9.17 14.82 1.19
C ARG A 321 -8.94 15.98 0.20
N ARG A 322 -9.46 17.16 0.47
CA ARG A 322 -9.22 18.35 -0.38
C ARG A 322 -7.80 18.86 -0.27
N HIS A 323 -7.09 18.51 0.80
CA HIS A 323 -5.72 18.94 1.14
C HIS A 323 -4.74 17.76 1.22
N GLN A 324 -5.10 16.61 0.63
CA GLN A 324 -4.34 15.35 0.74
C GLN A 324 -3.03 15.35 -0.04
N ARG A 325 -2.79 16.35 -0.91
CA ARG A 325 -1.57 16.46 -1.70
C ARG A 325 -0.39 17.04 -0.93
N TYR A 326 -0.64 17.70 0.19
CA TYR A 326 0.41 18.24 1.04
C TYR A 326 1.07 17.11 1.81
N ASP A 327 2.36 16.90 1.58
CA ASP A 327 3.08 15.73 2.07
C ASP A 327 3.23 15.76 3.60
N ALA A 328 3.14 14.59 4.26
CA ALA A 328 3.29 14.48 5.71
C ALA A 328 4.67 14.95 6.19
N GLU A 329 5.75 14.65 5.45
CA GLU A 329 7.09 15.12 5.74
C GLU A 329 7.19 16.64 5.63
N GLN A 330 6.42 17.25 4.71
CA GLN A 330 6.38 18.71 4.59
C GLN A 330 5.64 19.34 5.78
N ILE A 331 4.59 18.68 6.31
CA ILE A 331 3.91 19.11 7.55
C ILE A 331 4.91 19.12 8.70
N VAL A 332 5.74 18.08 8.84
CA VAL A 332 6.77 18.02 9.89
C VAL A 332 7.79 19.15 9.71
N ARG A 333 8.34 19.32 8.53
CA ARG A 333 9.33 20.38 8.24
C ARG A 333 8.79 21.78 8.52
N ASP A 334 7.59 22.08 8.05
CA ASP A 334 6.98 23.40 8.22
C ASP A 334 6.50 23.68 9.66
N SER A 335 6.35 22.63 10.47
CA SER A 335 6.02 22.79 11.89
C SER A 335 7.22 23.12 12.78
N GLY A 336 8.43 23.21 12.22
CA GLY A 336 9.66 23.48 12.97
C GLY A 336 10.10 22.36 13.92
N LYS A 337 9.52 21.15 13.80
CA LYS A 337 9.93 19.99 14.59
C LYS A 337 11.30 19.48 14.14
N ALA A 338 12.14 19.10 15.10
CA ALA A 338 13.42 18.45 14.84
C ALA A 338 13.24 16.95 14.55
N ALA A 339 14.23 16.37 13.88
CA ALA A 339 14.34 14.92 13.79
C ALA A 339 14.53 14.34 15.21
N GLY A 340 13.62 13.44 15.61
CA GLY A 340 13.58 12.84 16.95
C GLY A 340 12.48 13.38 17.86
N ASP A 341 11.75 14.41 17.47
CA ASP A 341 10.53 14.82 18.17
C ASP A 341 9.43 13.76 18.04
N GLU A 342 8.40 13.89 18.89
CA GLU A 342 7.22 13.02 18.84
C GLU A 342 6.59 13.06 17.44
N PRO A 343 6.33 11.89 16.79
CA PRO A 343 5.75 11.83 15.45
C PRO A 343 4.33 12.45 15.42
N LEU A 344 3.83 12.74 14.22
CA LEU A 344 2.47 13.29 14.05
C LEU A 344 1.38 12.30 14.45
N PHE A 345 1.65 11.01 14.36
CA PHE A 345 0.72 9.92 14.68
C PHE A 345 1.52 8.65 15.06
N GLY A 346 0.87 7.73 15.76
CA GLY A 346 1.39 6.39 16.06
C GLY A 346 0.74 5.35 15.15
N PRO A 347 -0.44 4.79 15.53
CA PRO A 347 -1.16 3.83 14.71
C PRO A 347 -1.62 4.41 13.38
N VAL A 348 -1.62 3.57 12.34
CA VAL A 348 -2.09 3.92 11.00
C VAL A 348 -3.39 3.18 10.70
N LEU A 349 -4.39 3.90 10.23
CA LEU A 349 -5.70 3.39 9.81
C LEU A 349 -5.75 3.33 8.29
N ASN A 350 -6.01 2.14 7.76
CA ASN A 350 -6.03 1.87 6.34
C ASN A 350 -7.36 1.22 5.95
N VAL A 351 -8.29 1.99 5.38
CA VAL A 351 -9.57 1.46 4.92
C VAL A 351 -9.42 1.02 3.48
N LYS A 352 -9.37 -0.29 3.26
CA LYS A 352 -9.16 -0.92 1.95
C LYS A 352 -10.51 -1.32 1.36
N VAL A 353 -11.00 -0.51 0.44
CA VAL A 353 -12.22 -0.78 -0.34
C VAL A 353 -11.87 -1.37 -1.72
N PHE A 354 -10.76 -2.12 -1.82
CA PHE A 354 -10.30 -2.70 -3.08
C PHE A 354 -10.70 -4.16 -3.16
N ASP A 355 -11.15 -4.54 -4.34
CA ASP A 355 -11.34 -5.91 -4.72
C ASP A 355 -10.01 -6.51 -5.21
N TYR A 356 -9.58 -7.62 -4.59
CA TYR A 356 -8.43 -8.41 -5.00
C TYR A 356 -8.83 -9.61 -5.86
N VAL A 357 -10.10 -9.71 -6.25
CA VAL A 357 -10.59 -10.80 -7.10
C VAL A 357 -9.89 -10.75 -8.45
N LEU A 358 -9.29 -11.87 -8.83
CA LEU A 358 -8.73 -12.09 -10.15
C LEU A 358 -9.68 -12.98 -10.93
N ASP A 359 -10.10 -12.47 -12.09
CA ASP A 359 -10.94 -13.22 -13.02
C ASP A 359 -10.05 -13.93 -14.05
N ILE A 360 -9.87 -15.24 -13.87
CA ILE A 360 -9.14 -16.12 -14.78
C ILE A 360 -10.03 -17.31 -15.09
N ASP A 361 -10.29 -17.56 -16.38
CA ASP A 361 -11.21 -18.60 -16.81
C ASP A 361 -10.82 -19.99 -16.27
N GLY A 362 -11.71 -20.60 -15.50
CA GLY A 362 -11.51 -21.95 -14.95
C GLY A 362 -10.47 -22.06 -13.82
N ILE A 363 -10.01 -20.93 -13.27
CA ILE A 363 -9.05 -20.87 -12.17
C ILE A 363 -9.64 -20.08 -11.02
N GLU A 364 -9.71 -20.70 -9.84
CA GLU A 364 -9.98 -20.01 -8.60
C GLU A 364 -8.70 -19.31 -8.11
N ALA A 365 -8.79 -18.03 -7.78
CA ALA A 365 -7.65 -17.23 -7.36
C ALA A 365 -7.88 -16.58 -5.98
N VAL A 366 -6.95 -16.81 -5.04
CA VAL A 366 -6.98 -16.20 -3.71
C VAL A 366 -5.66 -15.48 -3.44
N THR A 367 -5.73 -14.20 -3.08
CA THR A 367 -4.53 -13.40 -2.79
C THR A 367 -4.18 -13.46 -1.30
N HIS A 368 -2.92 -13.80 -1.01
CA HIS A 368 -2.34 -13.86 0.34
C HIS A 368 -1.22 -12.81 0.48
N THR A 369 -1.35 -11.92 1.44
CA THR A 369 -0.35 -10.86 1.67
C THR A 369 0.80 -11.37 2.55
N LEU A 370 2.04 -11.14 2.11
CA LEU A 370 3.27 -11.50 2.84
C LEU A 370 3.99 -10.28 3.43
N ALA A 371 4.11 -9.19 2.68
CA ALA A 371 4.76 -7.96 3.13
C ALA A 371 4.02 -6.72 2.60
N THR A 372 3.93 -5.67 3.43
CA THR A 372 3.26 -4.38 3.08
C THR A 372 4.14 -3.17 3.29
N GLY A 373 5.45 -3.38 3.37
CA GLY A 373 6.39 -2.36 3.80
C GLY A 373 6.49 -2.25 5.33
N PRO A 374 7.27 -1.31 5.85
CA PRO A 374 7.52 -1.19 7.28
C PRO A 374 6.30 -0.69 8.05
N VAL A 375 6.11 -1.23 9.25
CA VAL A 375 5.11 -0.79 10.22
C VAL A 375 5.84 -0.18 11.41
N ASN A 376 5.61 1.11 11.67
CA ASN A 376 6.33 1.83 12.72
C ASN A 376 5.79 1.59 14.14
N ASP A 377 4.48 1.36 14.28
CA ASP A 377 3.81 1.08 15.57
C ASP A 377 2.75 0.01 15.36
N LEU A 378 1.60 0.37 14.79
CA LEU A 378 0.48 -0.50 14.47
C LEU A 378 -0.16 -0.04 13.16
N GLU A 379 -0.46 -0.94 12.25
CA GLU A 379 -1.36 -0.68 11.12
C GLU A 379 -2.62 -1.51 11.29
N LEU A 380 -3.78 -0.85 11.24
CA LEU A 380 -5.10 -1.46 11.23
C LEU A 380 -5.67 -1.34 9.82
N ALA A 381 -5.62 -2.45 9.09
CA ALA A 381 -6.20 -2.54 7.76
C ALA A 381 -7.64 -3.07 7.86
N LEU A 382 -8.60 -2.30 7.35
CA LEU A 382 -10.02 -2.61 7.38
C LEU A 382 -10.49 -3.00 5.99
N PHE A 383 -11.13 -4.14 5.87
CA PHE A 383 -11.68 -4.68 4.63
C PHE A 383 -13.20 -4.86 4.78
N PRO A 384 -14.00 -3.81 4.59
CA PRO A 384 -15.45 -3.96 4.53
C PRO A 384 -15.81 -4.72 3.25
N ASP A 385 -16.45 -5.87 3.38
CA ASP A 385 -16.86 -6.67 2.24
C ASP A 385 -18.31 -6.38 1.79
N GLU A 386 -18.64 -6.74 0.56
CA GLU A 386 -19.99 -6.56 -0.01
C GLU A 386 -21.01 -7.51 0.61
N SER A 387 -20.58 -8.66 1.16
CA SER A 387 -21.42 -9.64 1.85
C SER A 387 -21.91 -9.17 3.21
N GLY A 388 -21.32 -8.08 3.72
CA GLY A 388 -21.69 -7.46 4.97
C GLY A 388 -20.75 -7.75 6.13
N GLY A 389 -19.61 -8.37 5.86
CA GLY A 389 -18.55 -8.59 6.82
C GLY A 389 -17.58 -7.43 6.95
N LEU A 390 -16.66 -7.56 7.89
CA LEU A 390 -15.50 -6.69 8.08
C LEU A 390 -14.34 -7.56 8.55
N SER A 391 -13.23 -7.51 7.85
CA SER A 391 -11.94 -8.10 8.24
C SER A 391 -10.94 -7.05 8.61
#